data_00c32a7189a8ee094b705a4892760e06
#
_entry.id   00c32a7189a8ee094b705a4892760e06
#
_cell.length_a   1.000
_cell.length_b   1.000
_cell.length_c   1.000
_cell.angle_alpha   90.00
_cell.angle_beta   90.00
_cell.angle_gamma   90.00
#
_symmetry.space_group_name_H-M   'P 1'
#
loop_
_entity.id
_entity.type
_entity.pdbx_description
1 polymer ?
#
loop_
_entity_poly.entity_id
_entity_poly.type
_entity_poly.pdbx_seq_one_letter_code
_entity_poly.pdbx_strand_id
1 'polypeptide(L)'
;MPLFRSTFSVFIPTADADAASYISRVGITDLQGQIDIHNFVKELKNAGLYSLLTSIYLCRSRHNKGSGTTLFDLKNAYDLTAVGSPTWSDLGTFYGTAGSDYHGSASITQAVAASILQIGCCARTRLAATDNQAIMSYDGGAGDSNYFKVIYNSSSSQYYMFYTRNSVAYFPTAGSTTNRNSAYQTVQASMGATVHRQMINGQLVTATLATSKNPINTQTFKLGSTATFQGYIGYANFGTQELTLQQLSDLEMCYNNYIMTGLMR
;
A
#
# COMPACT_ATOMS: atom_id res chain seq x y z
N MET A 1 44.29 -32.07 11.43
CA MET A 1 42.98 -32.04 10.76
C MET A 1 42.72 -30.64 10.22
N PRO A 2 42.67 -30.41 8.91
CA PRO A 2 42.33 -29.11 8.37
C PRO A 2 40.84 -28.89 8.48
N LEU A 3 40.46 -27.80 9.15
CA LEU A 3 39.09 -27.31 9.21
C LEU A 3 38.64 -26.83 7.80
N PHE A 4 37.74 -27.56 7.17
CA PHE A 4 37.05 -27.09 5.96
C PHE A 4 36.18 -25.88 6.34
N ARG A 5 36.64 -24.67 6.01
CA ARG A 5 35.76 -23.51 5.94
C ARG A 5 34.92 -23.70 4.67
N SER A 6 33.68 -24.14 4.82
CA SER A 6 32.70 -24.02 3.73
C SER A 6 32.36 -22.54 3.59
N THR A 7 32.89 -21.89 2.56
CA THR A 7 32.37 -20.61 2.10
C THR A 7 31.01 -20.87 1.50
N PHE A 8 29.95 -20.61 2.27
CA PHE A 8 28.62 -20.49 1.72
C PHE A 8 28.62 -19.27 0.80
N SER A 9 28.76 -19.48 -0.51
CA SER A 9 28.41 -18.48 -1.49
C SER A 9 26.91 -18.29 -1.40
N VAL A 10 26.45 -17.20 -0.75
CA VAL A 10 25.08 -16.78 -0.85
C VAL A 10 24.86 -16.43 -2.32
N PHE A 11 24.12 -17.26 -3.02
CA PHE A 11 23.73 -17.00 -4.40
C PHE A 11 22.75 -15.81 -4.38
N ILE A 12 23.28 -14.61 -4.56
CA ILE A 12 22.44 -13.45 -4.82
C ILE A 12 21.90 -13.64 -6.24
N PRO A 13 20.59 -13.82 -6.45
CA PRO A 13 20.02 -13.88 -7.78
C PRO A 13 20.49 -12.66 -8.57
N THR A 14 20.68 -12.80 -9.88
CA THR A 14 21.07 -11.69 -10.77
C THR A 14 20.28 -10.42 -10.38
N ALA A 15 21.01 -9.42 -9.87
CA ALA A 15 20.43 -8.26 -9.23
C ALA A 15 19.56 -7.50 -10.24
N ASP A 16 18.29 -7.35 -9.93
CA ASP A 16 17.43 -6.46 -10.70
C ASP A 16 17.89 -5.02 -10.52
N ALA A 17 18.05 -4.26 -11.61
CA ALA A 17 18.63 -2.92 -11.58
C ALA A 17 17.77 -1.91 -10.78
N ASP A 18 16.43 -2.00 -10.86
CA ASP A 18 15.55 -1.09 -10.14
C ASP A 18 15.56 -1.41 -8.65
N ALA A 19 15.57 -2.70 -8.29
CA ALA A 19 15.74 -3.13 -6.91
C ALA A 19 17.09 -2.69 -6.33
N ALA A 20 18.18 -2.85 -7.07
CA ALA A 20 19.52 -2.43 -6.65
C ALA A 20 19.60 -0.90 -6.44
N SER A 21 18.99 -0.14 -7.35
CA SER A 21 18.90 1.33 -7.24
C SER A 21 18.15 1.75 -5.98
N TYR A 22 16.99 1.14 -5.72
CA TYR A 22 16.22 1.40 -4.51
C TYR A 22 16.99 1.04 -3.24
N ILE A 23 17.57 -0.17 -3.16
CA ILE A 23 18.35 -0.64 -2.01
C ILE A 23 19.51 0.32 -1.70
N SER A 24 20.23 0.76 -2.73
CA SER A 24 21.33 1.70 -2.60
C SER A 24 20.85 3.09 -2.13
N ARG A 25 19.78 3.62 -2.72
CA ARG A 25 19.22 4.93 -2.38
C ARG A 25 18.71 4.98 -0.93
N VAL A 26 18.06 3.93 -0.50
CA VAL A 26 17.50 3.81 0.86
C VAL A 26 18.58 3.46 1.89
N GLY A 27 19.66 2.80 1.48
CA GLY A 27 20.72 2.31 2.35
C GLY A 27 20.31 1.07 3.15
N ILE A 28 19.62 0.11 2.50
CA ILE A 28 19.19 -1.14 3.14
C ILE A 28 20.38 -2.05 3.32
N THR A 29 20.67 -2.44 4.57
CA THR A 29 21.78 -3.33 4.94
C THR A 29 21.32 -4.73 5.32
N ASP A 30 20.05 -4.93 5.61
CA ASP A 30 19.46 -6.25 5.91
C ASP A 30 19.49 -7.14 4.66
N LEU A 31 20.24 -8.23 4.70
CA LEU A 31 20.43 -9.13 3.56
C LEU A 31 19.13 -9.78 3.11
N GLN A 32 18.27 -10.21 4.05
CA GLN A 32 17.00 -10.80 3.70
C GLN A 32 16.07 -9.76 3.06
N GLY A 33 16.07 -8.54 3.58
CA GLY A 33 15.33 -7.42 2.99
C GLY A 33 15.76 -7.12 1.55
N GLN A 34 17.07 -7.17 1.27
CA GLN A 34 17.60 -7.01 -0.10
C GLN A 34 17.11 -8.14 -1.03
N ILE A 35 17.19 -9.39 -0.57
CA ILE A 35 16.72 -10.57 -1.33
C ILE A 35 15.22 -10.47 -1.61
N ASP A 36 14.42 -10.11 -0.61
CA ASP A 36 12.97 -9.95 -0.73
C ASP A 36 12.61 -8.89 -1.79
N ILE A 37 13.31 -7.75 -1.78
CA ILE A 37 13.10 -6.65 -2.74
C ILE A 37 13.48 -7.08 -4.16
N HIS A 38 14.64 -7.74 -4.35
CA HIS A 38 15.05 -8.22 -5.66
C HIS A 38 14.02 -9.20 -6.25
N ASN A 39 13.59 -10.18 -5.46
CA ASN A 39 12.62 -11.16 -5.90
C ASN A 39 11.25 -10.53 -6.18
N PHE A 40 10.81 -9.60 -5.33
CA PHE A 40 9.56 -8.86 -5.50
C PHE A 40 9.54 -8.07 -6.82
N VAL A 41 10.58 -7.26 -7.08
CA VAL A 41 10.66 -6.45 -8.31
C VAL A 41 10.73 -7.34 -9.54
N LYS A 42 11.51 -8.42 -9.48
CA LYS A 42 11.62 -9.39 -10.57
C LYS A 42 10.27 -10.04 -10.88
N GLU A 43 9.53 -10.44 -9.85
CA GLU A 43 8.22 -11.08 -10.04
C GLU A 43 7.18 -10.09 -10.58
N LEU A 44 7.15 -8.86 -10.10
CA LEU A 44 6.30 -7.81 -10.66
C LEU A 44 6.60 -7.57 -12.16
N LYS A 45 7.88 -7.63 -12.57
CA LYS A 45 8.27 -7.50 -13.98
C LYS A 45 7.85 -8.71 -14.80
N ASN A 46 8.05 -9.92 -14.29
CA ASN A 46 7.63 -11.16 -14.93
C ASN A 46 6.12 -11.20 -15.17
N ALA A 47 5.34 -10.72 -14.20
CA ALA A 47 3.88 -10.61 -14.30
C ALA A 47 3.41 -9.40 -15.15
N GLY A 48 4.32 -8.57 -15.66
CA GLY A 48 3.97 -7.34 -16.40
C GLY A 48 3.34 -6.24 -15.53
N LEU A 49 3.42 -6.35 -14.20
CA LEU A 49 2.78 -5.44 -13.26
C LEU A 49 3.62 -4.20 -12.94
N TYR A 50 4.95 -4.33 -12.97
CA TYR A 50 5.86 -3.27 -12.54
C TYR A 50 5.63 -1.95 -13.28
N SER A 51 5.38 -1.99 -14.59
CA SER A 51 5.12 -0.79 -15.42
C SER A 51 3.74 -0.18 -15.17
N LEU A 52 2.78 -0.93 -14.64
CA LEU A 52 1.41 -0.48 -14.37
C LEU A 52 1.30 0.31 -13.05
N LEU A 53 2.25 0.09 -12.14
CA LEU A 53 2.31 0.81 -10.86
C LEU A 53 3.10 2.10 -11.02
N THR A 54 2.59 3.19 -10.46
CA THR A 54 3.25 4.50 -10.44
C THR A 54 4.14 4.64 -9.20
N SER A 55 3.67 4.17 -8.06
CA SER A 55 4.41 4.21 -6.79
C SER A 55 4.20 2.93 -5.99
N ILE A 56 5.25 2.52 -5.27
CA ILE A 56 5.29 1.33 -4.42
C ILE A 56 6.00 1.69 -3.12
N TYR A 57 5.30 1.59 -2.00
CA TYR A 57 5.84 1.86 -0.67
C TYR A 57 5.96 0.56 0.13
N LEU A 58 7.20 0.19 0.47
CA LEU A 58 7.50 -0.95 1.33
C LEU A 58 7.67 -0.44 2.76
N CYS A 59 6.71 -0.68 3.62
CA CYS A 59 6.60 0.00 4.92
C CYS A 59 7.26 -0.76 6.09
N ARG A 60 7.85 -1.92 5.86
CA ARG A 60 8.60 -2.67 6.89
C ARG A 60 10.01 -2.11 7.04
N SER A 61 10.55 -2.09 8.26
CA SER A 61 11.88 -1.56 8.54
C SER A 61 13.01 -2.23 7.75
N ARG A 62 12.90 -3.54 7.48
CA ARG A 62 13.88 -4.28 6.67
C ARG A 62 13.84 -3.94 5.17
N HIS A 63 12.70 -3.44 4.67
CA HIS A 63 12.49 -3.11 3.26
C HIS A 63 12.55 -1.59 2.99
N ASN A 64 12.64 -0.79 4.03
CA ASN A 64 12.85 0.64 3.97
C ASN A 64 13.87 1.00 5.06
N LYS A 65 14.38 2.20 5.11
CA LYS A 65 15.49 2.57 6.01
C LYS A 65 15.21 2.29 7.49
N GLY A 66 13.93 2.16 7.88
CA GLY A 66 13.53 1.87 9.26
C GLY A 66 13.78 3.02 10.25
N SER A 67 14.15 4.20 9.75
CA SER A 67 14.44 5.39 10.55
C SER A 67 14.33 6.65 9.72
N GLY A 68 14.19 7.80 10.39
CA GLY A 68 14.05 9.10 9.74
C GLY A 68 12.60 9.40 9.35
N THR A 69 12.41 10.44 8.56
CA THR A 69 11.12 11.00 8.21
C THR A 69 10.64 10.65 6.80
N THR A 70 11.45 9.93 6.02
CA THR A 70 11.12 9.62 4.62
C THR A 70 10.72 8.17 4.46
N LEU A 71 9.53 7.94 3.94
CA LEU A 71 9.10 6.66 3.38
C LEU A 71 9.39 6.69 1.88
N PHE A 72 10.40 5.94 1.48
CA PHE A 72 10.90 5.93 0.11
C PHE A 72 9.98 5.15 -0.82
N ASP A 73 9.70 5.73 -1.98
CA ASP A 73 9.03 5.06 -3.09
C ASP A 73 10.01 4.18 -3.86
N LEU A 74 9.70 2.91 -4.03
CA LEU A 74 10.54 1.97 -4.78
C LEU A 74 10.76 2.42 -6.23
N LYS A 75 9.77 3.07 -6.84
CA LYS A 75 9.82 3.61 -8.20
C LYS A 75 10.54 4.97 -8.29
N ASN A 76 10.94 5.57 -7.16
CA ASN A 76 11.58 6.88 -7.07
C ASN A 76 10.77 8.03 -7.69
N ALA A 77 9.44 7.91 -7.70
CA ALA A 77 8.56 8.93 -8.26
C ALA A 77 8.07 9.91 -7.18
N TYR A 78 7.64 9.39 -6.03
CA TYR A 78 6.96 10.17 -4.99
C TYR A 78 7.31 9.70 -3.59
N ASP A 79 8.45 10.10 -3.04
CA ASP A 79 8.77 9.84 -1.64
C ASP A 79 7.77 10.57 -0.72
N LEU A 80 7.42 9.94 0.40
CA LEU A 80 6.50 10.50 1.38
C LEU A 80 7.27 10.99 2.61
N THR A 81 6.83 12.10 3.19
CA THR A 81 7.41 12.66 4.41
C THR A 81 6.51 12.40 5.60
N ALA A 82 7.11 11.98 6.71
CA ALA A 82 6.40 11.78 7.97
C ALA A 82 5.92 13.11 8.55
N VAL A 83 4.69 13.09 9.06
CA VAL A 83 4.12 14.11 9.93
C VAL A 83 3.77 13.42 11.24
N GLY A 84 4.03 14.07 12.36
CA GLY A 84 3.95 13.43 13.66
C GLY A 84 5.15 12.51 13.92
N SER A 85 4.91 11.37 14.53
CA SER A 85 5.97 10.43 14.94
C SER A 85 5.61 8.98 14.59
N PRO A 86 5.38 8.65 13.30
CA PRO A 86 5.19 7.26 12.92
C PRO A 86 6.45 6.44 13.24
N THR A 87 6.24 5.21 13.72
CA THR A 87 7.34 4.36 14.18
C THR A 87 7.59 3.22 13.20
N TRP A 88 8.84 3.00 12.88
CA TRP A 88 9.28 1.91 12.01
C TRP A 88 9.40 0.60 12.78
N SER A 89 8.93 -0.49 12.20
CA SER A 89 9.13 -1.84 12.71
C SER A 89 9.15 -2.86 11.59
N ASP A 90 9.56 -4.09 11.90
CA ASP A 90 9.48 -5.20 10.96
C ASP A 90 8.05 -5.72 10.74
N LEU A 91 7.13 -5.27 11.55
CA LEU A 91 5.69 -5.44 11.33
C LEU A 91 5.09 -4.45 10.33
N GLY A 92 5.83 -3.41 9.97
CA GLY A 92 5.38 -2.30 9.14
C GLY A 92 5.56 -0.96 9.85
N THR A 93 5.20 0.14 9.21
CA THR A 93 5.17 1.45 9.85
C THR A 93 3.95 1.56 10.75
N PHE A 94 4.17 1.87 12.00
CA PHE A 94 3.12 2.07 13.01
C PHE A 94 2.72 3.52 13.11
N TYR A 95 1.43 3.77 13.08
CA TYR A 95 0.79 5.07 13.26
C TYR A 95 0.02 5.02 14.59
N GLY A 96 0.56 5.70 15.59
CA GLY A 96 0.10 5.54 16.98
C GLY A 96 -0.89 6.59 17.44
N THR A 97 -0.78 7.81 16.92
CA THR A 97 -1.62 8.93 17.31
C THR A 97 -2.61 9.26 16.20
N ALA A 98 -3.88 8.96 16.46
CA ALA A 98 -4.95 9.19 15.49
C ALA A 98 -4.95 10.63 14.98
N GLY A 99 -4.92 10.79 13.66
CA GLY A 99 -4.97 12.09 12.98
C GLY A 99 -3.69 12.91 12.99
N SER A 100 -2.68 12.50 13.77
CA SER A 100 -1.42 13.24 13.88
C SER A 100 -0.25 12.57 13.22
N ASP A 101 -0.26 11.24 13.16
CA ASP A 101 0.83 10.46 12.57
C ASP A 101 0.46 9.99 11.16
N TYR A 102 1.21 10.41 10.16
CA TYR A 102 1.04 9.94 8.78
C TYR A 102 2.31 10.16 7.94
N HIS A 103 2.40 9.50 6.79
CA HIS A 103 3.31 9.88 5.72
C HIS A 103 2.51 10.52 4.58
N GLY A 104 2.93 11.66 4.12
CA GLY A 104 2.25 12.38 3.04
C GLY A 104 3.20 12.99 2.02
N SER A 105 2.69 13.31 0.84
CA SER A 105 3.42 13.98 -0.21
C SER A 105 2.60 15.07 -0.86
N ALA A 106 3.15 16.28 -0.88
CA ALA A 106 2.63 17.40 -1.66
C ALA A 106 3.02 17.32 -3.15
N SER A 107 3.97 16.46 -3.52
CA SER A 107 4.41 16.30 -4.91
C SER A 107 3.47 15.43 -5.75
N ILE A 108 2.54 14.69 -5.13
CA ILE A 108 1.45 14.03 -5.86
C ILE A 108 0.41 15.10 -6.17
N THR A 109 0.55 15.71 -7.34
CA THR A 109 -0.31 16.80 -7.77
C THR A 109 -1.74 16.35 -8.07
N GLN A 110 -2.67 17.27 -8.16
CA GLN A 110 -4.05 17.04 -8.58
C GLN A 110 -4.12 16.26 -9.91
N ALA A 111 -3.28 16.58 -10.89
CA ALA A 111 -3.27 15.89 -12.17
C ALA A 111 -2.91 14.39 -12.02
N VAL A 112 -1.91 14.07 -11.19
CA VAL A 112 -1.54 12.68 -10.89
C VAL A 112 -2.68 11.99 -10.15
N ALA A 113 -3.24 12.62 -9.12
CA ALA A 113 -4.32 12.03 -8.34
C ALA A 113 -5.59 11.77 -9.17
N ALA A 114 -5.92 12.66 -10.08
CA ALA A 114 -7.04 12.49 -11.01
C ALA A 114 -6.84 11.28 -11.95
N SER A 115 -5.60 10.94 -12.25
CA SER A 115 -5.25 9.82 -13.13
C SER A 115 -5.10 8.48 -12.40
N ILE A 116 -5.12 8.44 -11.06
CA ILE A 116 -5.01 7.19 -10.30
C ILE A 116 -6.24 6.31 -10.56
N LEU A 117 -6.01 5.14 -11.11
CA LEU A 117 -7.03 4.12 -11.38
C LEU A 117 -6.81 2.83 -10.60
N GLN A 118 -5.72 2.73 -9.84
CA GLN A 118 -5.42 1.59 -8.99
C GLN A 118 -4.82 2.07 -7.67
N ILE A 119 -5.24 1.47 -6.56
CA ILE A 119 -4.64 1.63 -5.24
C ILE A 119 -4.64 0.31 -4.50
N GLY A 120 -3.69 0.14 -3.59
CA GLY A 120 -3.65 -1.03 -2.71
C GLY A 120 -2.83 -0.80 -1.47
N CYS A 121 -3.15 -1.54 -0.43
CA CYS A 121 -2.36 -1.57 0.79
C CYS A 121 -2.57 -2.88 1.56
N CYS A 122 -1.66 -3.12 2.51
CA CYS A 122 -1.82 -4.12 3.54
C CYS A 122 -1.70 -3.43 4.90
N ALA A 123 -2.68 -3.61 5.75
CA ALA A 123 -2.71 -2.98 7.06
C ALA A 123 -3.28 -3.90 8.14
N ARG A 124 -2.87 -3.63 9.38
CA ARG A 124 -3.45 -4.20 10.59
C ARG A 124 -3.84 -3.07 11.52
N THR A 125 -5.13 -2.91 11.78
CA THR A 125 -5.62 -1.93 12.74
C THR A 125 -5.34 -2.42 14.17
N ARG A 126 -5.03 -1.48 15.07
CA ARG A 126 -4.87 -1.74 16.48
C ARG A 126 -6.15 -1.31 17.21
N LEU A 127 -6.82 -2.28 17.85
CA LEU A 127 -7.95 -2.06 18.76
C LEU A 127 -9.31 -1.67 18.15
N ALA A 128 -10.30 -1.81 19.02
CA ALA A 128 -11.70 -1.47 18.82
C ALA A 128 -11.88 0.01 18.49
N ALA A 129 -11.65 0.38 17.26
CA ALA A 129 -12.04 1.70 16.82
C ALA A 129 -13.56 1.73 16.71
N THR A 130 -14.14 2.73 17.31
CA THR A 130 -15.57 3.03 17.18
C THR A 130 -15.89 3.71 15.87
N ASP A 131 -14.86 4.19 15.15
CA ASP A 131 -14.99 5.01 13.95
C ASP A 131 -14.34 4.37 12.72
N ASN A 132 -14.74 4.82 11.55
CA ASN A 132 -14.14 4.44 10.28
C ASN A 132 -12.70 4.94 10.20
N GLN A 133 -11.76 4.03 9.93
CA GLN A 133 -10.34 4.35 9.87
C GLN A 133 -9.86 4.39 8.41
N ALA A 134 -9.42 5.54 7.94
CA ALA A 134 -8.77 5.60 6.65
C ALA A 134 -7.29 5.25 6.79
N ILE A 135 -6.90 4.22 6.06
CA ILE A 135 -5.55 3.65 6.04
C ILE A 135 -4.69 4.37 5.02
N MET A 136 -5.27 4.61 3.86
CA MET A 136 -4.66 5.28 2.72
C MET A 136 -5.70 6.22 2.13
N SER A 137 -5.35 7.46 1.91
CA SER A 137 -6.29 8.43 1.36
C SER A 137 -5.63 9.45 0.45
N TYR A 138 -6.41 9.91 -0.51
CA TYR A 138 -6.22 11.15 -1.20
C TYR A 138 -7.47 12.01 -0.93
N ASP A 139 -7.31 13.01 -0.08
CA ASP A 139 -8.42 13.70 0.55
C ASP A 139 -8.28 15.21 0.35
N GLY A 140 -9.30 15.86 -0.18
CA GLY A 140 -9.32 17.28 -0.45
C GLY A 140 -9.54 18.17 0.77
N GLY A 141 -9.63 17.60 1.96
CA GLY A 141 -9.96 18.38 3.15
C GLY A 141 -11.47 18.63 3.34
N ALA A 142 -11.82 19.44 4.32
CA ALA A 142 -13.21 19.76 4.63
C ALA A 142 -13.88 20.50 3.45
N GLY A 143 -14.92 19.90 2.90
CA GLY A 143 -15.68 20.44 1.78
C GLY A 143 -15.34 19.88 0.40
N ASP A 144 -14.31 19.03 0.26
CA ASP A 144 -14.04 18.35 -0.99
C ASP A 144 -15.00 17.17 -1.19
N SER A 145 -15.68 17.15 -2.31
CA SER A 145 -16.65 16.12 -2.66
C SER A 145 -16.05 14.97 -3.49
N ASN A 146 -14.76 15.07 -3.84
CA ASN A 146 -14.08 14.11 -4.69
C ASN A 146 -12.80 13.61 -4.00
N TYR A 147 -12.83 12.38 -3.50
CA TYR A 147 -11.68 11.73 -2.87
C TYR A 147 -11.73 10.21 -3.02
N PHE A 148 -10.62 9.55 -2.80
CA PHE A 148 -10.59 8.09 -2.62
C PHE A 148 -9.91 7.74 -1.28
N LYS A 149 -10.33 6.62 -0.69
CA LYS A 149 -9.79 6.09 0.55
C LYS A 149 -9.79 4.57 0.55
N VAL A 150 -8.77 3.96 1.16
CA VAL A 150 -8.89 2.60 1.70
C VAL A 150 -9.22 2.74 3.17
N ILE A 151 -10.33 2.19 3.59
CA ILE A 151 -10.81 2.31 4.96
C ILE A 151 -11.07 0.96 5.62
N TYR A 152 -11.00 0.96 6.93
CA TYR A 152 -11.65 0.00 7.79
C TYR A 152 -12.95 0.62 8.31
N ASN A 153 -14.08 -0.04 8.06
CA ASN A 153 -15.38 0.36 8.58
C ASN A 153 -15.67 -0.40 9.88
N SER A 154 -15.80 0.32 10.98
CA SER A 154 -16.00 -0.27 12.30
C SER A 154 -17.39 -0.90 12.47
N SER A 155 -18.43 -0.32 11.87
CA SER A 155 -19.82 -0.81 12.03
C SER A 155 -20.05 -2.11 11.29
N SER A 156 -19.39 -2.35 10.14
CA SER A 156 -19.49 -3.59 9.38
C SER A 156 -18.31 -4.54 9.59
N SER A 157 -17.28 -4.11 10.32
CA SER A 157 -16.01 -4.84 10.49
C SER A 157 -15.33 -5.20 9.17
N GLN A 158 -15.37 -4.30 8.21
CA GLN A 158 -14.93 -4.54 6.84
C GLN A 158 -13.82 -3.59 6.40
N TYR A 159 -12.88 -4.12 5.62
CA TYR A 159 -11.93 -3.34 4.84
C TYR A 159 -12.46 -3.18 3.43
N TYR A 160 -12.41 -1.98 2.90
CA TYR A 160 -12.73 -1.73 1.50
C TYR A 160 -12.13 -0.40 1.02
N MET A 161 -12.01 -0.27 -0.28
CA MET A 161 -11.75 1.00 -0.92
C MET A 161 -13.07 1.64 -1.31
N PHE A 162 -13.20 2.94 -1.06
CA PHE A 162 -14.26 3.72 -1.66
C PHE A 162 -13.71 5.01 -2.28
N TYR A 163 -14.47 5.57 -3.19
CA TYR A 163 -14.25 6.91 -3.69
C TYR A 163 -15.57 7.68 -3.74
N THR A 164 -15.49 8.98 -3.71
CA THR A 164 -16.64 9.85 -3.86
C THR A 164 -16.57 10.63 -5.15
N ARG A 165 -17.74 10.94 -5.68
CA ARG A 165 -17.95 11.84 -6.80
C ARG A 165 -19.12 12.75 -6.47
N ASN A 166 -18.90 14.09 -6.48
CA ASN A 166 -19.93 15.07 -6.15
C ASN A 166 -20.69 14.72 -4.88
N SER A 167 -19.96 14.37 -3.80
CA SER A 167 -20.49 13.92 -2.52
C SER A 167 -21.25 12.58 -2.53
N VAL A 168 -21.33 11.89 -3.65
CA VAL A 168 -21.92 10.54 -3.71
C VAL A 168 -20.82 9.51 -3.50
N ALA A 169 -20.96 8.69 -2.48
CA ALA A 169 -20.01 7.64 -2.16
C ALA A 169 -20.33 6.36 -2.95
N TYR A 170 -19.29 5.79 -3.55
CA TYR A 170 -19.36 4.52 -4.28
C TYR A 170 -18.64 3.44 -3.49
N PHE A 171 -19.42 2.49 -2.98
CA PHE A 171 -18.94 1.34 -2.22
C PHE A 171 -19.20 0.07 -3.00
N PRO A 172 -18.27 -0.86 -3.09
CA PRO A 172 -18.63 -2.24 -3.40
C PRO A 172 -19.37 -2.83 -2.19
N THR A 173 -20.46 -3.53 -2.46
CA THR A 173 -21.43 -3.98 -1.45
C THR A 173 -21.00 -5.19 -0.62
N ALA A 174 -19.82 -5.74 -0.85
CA ALA A 174 -19.33 -6.88 -0.08
C ALA A 174 -17.87 -6.70 0.26
N GLY A 175 -17.57 -6.40 1.50
CA GLY A 175 -16.24 -6.53 2.06
C GLY A 175 -16.11 -7.84 2.83
N SER A 176 -14.91 -8.39 2.93
CA SER A 176 -14.65 -9.51 3.82
C SER A 176 -14.82 -9.09 5.27
N THR A 177 -15.62 -9.80 6.04
CA THR A 177 -15.65 -9.68 7.50
C THR A 177 -14.38 -10.31 8.04
N THR A 178 -13.53 -9.53 8.70
CA THR A 178 -12.25 -10.01 9.20
C THR A 178 -12.01 -9.59 10.63
N ASN A 179 -11.32 -10.44 11.36
CA ASN A 179 -10.91 -10.12 12.72
C ASN A 179 -9.78 -9.07 12.69
N ARG A 180 -10.10 -7.82 13.05
CA ARG A 180 -9.24 -6.65 12.89
C ARG A 180 -7.95 -6.68 13.69
N ASN A 181 -7.94 -7.37 14.81
CA ASN A 181 -6.92 -7.17 15.83
C ASN A 181 -5.76 -8.16 15.75
N SER A 182 -5.89 -9.21 14.94
CA SER A 182 -4.96 -10.34 14.95
C SER A 182 -4.22 -10.58 13.65
N ALA A 183 -4.71 -10.07 12.52
CA ALA A 183 -4.11 -10.35 11.21
C ALA A 183 -4.02 -9.11 10.31
N TYR A 184 -3.04 -9.10 9.42
CA TYR A 184 -2.97 -8.15 8.32
C TYR A 184 -4.07 -8.43 7.33
N GLN A 185 -4.59 -7.35 6.75
CA GLN A 185 -5.60 -7.38 5.71
C GLN A 185 -5.06 -6.70 4.46
N THR A 186 -5.27 -7.32 3.31
CA THR A 186 -4.88 -6.76 2.02
C THR A 186 -6.11 -6.20 1.31
N VAL A 187 -5.92 -5.05 0.68
CA VAL A 187 -6.88 -4.47 -0.24
C VAL A 187 -6.12 -4.04 -1.48
N GLN A 188 -6.50 -4.58 -2.63
CA GLN A 188 -6.06 -4.14 -3.95
C GLN A 188 -7.30 -3.76 -4.74
N ALA A 189 -7.34 -2.56 -5.28
CA ALA A 189 -8.51 -2.06 -5.97
C ALA A 189 -8.15 -1.42 -7.31
N SER A 190 -9.02 -1.62 -8.29
CA SER A 190 -8.94 -1.00 -9.62
C SER A 190 -10.26 -0.30 -9.93
N MET A 191 -10.14 0.97 -10.31
CA MET A 191 -11.25 1.86 -10.60
C MET A 191 -11.39 2.03 -12.12
N GLY A 192 -12.15 1.15 -12.76
CA GLY A 192 -12.46 1.31 -14.17
C GLY A 192 -13.54 2.36 -14.43
N ALA A 193 -13.76 2.67 -15.70
CA ALA A 193 -14.79 3.64 -16.12
C ALA A 193 -16.20 3.19 -15.75
N THR A 194 -16.48 1.89 -15.79
CA THR A 194 -17.79 1.30 -15.56
C THR A 194 -17.81 0.19 -14.51
N VAL A 195 -16.63 -0.32 -14.14
CA VAL A 195 -16.49 -1.43 -13.21
C VAL A 195 -15.42 -1.11 -12.18
N HIS A 196 -15.79 -1.24 -10.93
CA HIS A 196 -14.87 -1.20 -9.79
C HIS A 196 -14.58 -2.63 -9.33
N ARG A 197 -13.31 -2.99 -9.23
CA ARG A 197 -12.84 -4.29 -8.78
C ARG A 197 -12.01 -4.13 -7.52
N GLN A 198 -12.27 -4.98 -6.53
CA GLN A 198 -11.43 -5.08 -5.34
C GLN A 198 -11.07 -6.53 -5.06
N MET A 199 -9.84 -6.74 -4.68
CA MET A 199 -9.36 -7.97 -4.05
C MET A 199 -9.13 -7.67 -2.58
N ILE A 200 -9.81 -8.39 -1.70
CA ILE A 200 -9.68 -8.24 -0.25
C ILE A 200 -9.31 -9.62 0.30
N ASN A 201 -8.09 -9.78 0.80
CA ASN A 201 -7.57 -11.06 1.30
C ASN A 201 -7.79 -12.22 0.31
N GLY A 202 -7.48 -12.01 -0.96
CA GLY A 202 -7.66 -13.01 -2.00
C GLY A 202 -9.12 -13.19 -2.47
N GLN A 203 -10.08 -12.48 -1.88
CA GLN A 203 -11.48 -12.55 -2.30
C GLN A 203 -11.83 -11.39 -3.22
N LEU A 204 -12.39 -11.72 -4.37
CA LEU A 204 -12.81 -10.73 -5.34
C LEU A 204 -14.16 -10.12 -4.98
N VAL A 205 -14.23 -8.79 -5.05
CA VAL A 205 -15.46 -8.01 -5.01
C VAL A 205 -15.51 -7.11 -6.24
N THR A 206 -16.62 -7.19 -6.99
CA THR A 206 -16.82 -6.37 -8.19
C THR A 206 -18.11 -5.58 -8.05
N ALA A 207 -18.05 -4.29 -8.38
CA ALA A 207 -19.24 -3.43 -8.45
C ALA A 207 -19.32 -2.78 -9.82
N THR A 208 -20.51 -2.76 -10.42
CA THR A 208 -20.80 -1.98 -11.62
C THR A 208 -21.05 -0.52 -11.21
N LEU A 209 -20.39 0.39 -11.87
CA LEU A 209 -20.52 1.83 -11.60
C LEU A 209 -21.39 2.48 -12.67
N ALA A 210 -22.31 3.32 -12.24
CA ALA A 210 -23.14 4.10 -13.16
C ALA A 210 -22.38 5.30 -13.76
N THR A 211 -21.20 5.64 -13.22
CA THR A 211 -20.45 6.85 -13.60
C THR A 211 -18.97 6.68 -13.42
N SER A 212 -18.18 7.27 -14.31
CA SER A 212 -16.72 7.32 -14.22
C SER A 212 -16.24 8.15 -13.01
N LYS A 213 -15.04 7.85 -12.54
CA LYS A 213 -14.34 8.64 -11.52
C LYS A 213 -14.19 10.10 -11.99
N ASN A 214 -14.53 11.06 -11.14
CA ASN A 214 -14.22 12.47 -11.39
C ASN A 214 -12.77 12.81 -10.99
N PRO A 215 -12.17 13.85 -11.58
CA PRO A 215 -10.92 14.41 -11.09
C PRO A 215 -11.03 14.78 -9.61
N ILE A 216 -9.99 14.48 -8.86
CA ILE A 216 -9.85 14.86 -7.45
C ILE A 216 -9.36 16.30 -7.42
N ASN A 217 -10.03 17.19 -6.69
CA ASN A 217 -9.79 18.62 -6.79
C ASN A 217 -8.57 19.14 -6.06
N THR A 218 -8.08 18.45 -5.05
CA THR A 218 -6.82 18.80 -4.37
C THR A 218 -6.33 17.63 -3.54
N GLN A 219 -5.06 17.42 -3.30
CA GLN A 219 -4.36 17.61 -2.02
C GLN A 219 -3.36 16.54 -1.74
N THR A 220 -3.01 16.34 -0.50
CA THR A 220 -1.91 15.48 -0.07
C THR A 220 -2.35 14.02 -0.06
N PHE A 221 -1.61 13.18 -0.77
CA PHE A 221 -1.69 11.74 -0.57
C PHE A 221 -1.17 11.39 0.82
N LYS A 222 -1.89 10.56 1.55
CA LYS A 222 -1.56 10.19 2.94
C LYS A 222 -1.65 8.70 3.17
N LEU A 223 -0.68 8.16 3.90
CA LEU A 223 -0.71 6.83 4.52
C LEU A 223 -0.81 6.99 6.04
N GLY A 224 -1.74 6.31 6.67
CA GLY A 224 -1.97 6.37 8.11
C GLY A 224 -2.84 7.52 8.58
N SER A 225 -3.31 8.34 7.66
CA SER A 225 -3.94 9.61 7.99
C SER A 225 -5.42 9.62 7.79
N THR A 226 -6.11 9.51 8.87
CA THR A 226 -7.28 10.34 9.15
C THR A 226 -7.42 10.37 10.65
N ALA A 227 -8.32 11.18 11.17
CA ALA A 227 -8.52 11.40 12.60
C ALA A 227 -8.61 10.12 13.47
N THR A 228 -8.58 8.95 12.88
CA THR A 228 -8.94 7.70 13.58
C THR A 228 -8.03 6.51 13.34
N PHE A 229 -7.13 6.51 12.29
CA PHE A 229 -6.31 5.32 12.04
C PHE A 229 -5.23 5.14 13.11
N GLN A 230 -5.25 3.96 13.74
CA GLN A 230 -4.18 3.47 14.59
C GLN A 230 -3.82 2.05 14.18
N GLY A 231 -2.58 1.81 13.79
CA GLY A 231 -2.18 0.48 13.35
C GLY A 231 -0.89 0.44 12.55
N TYR A 232 -0.66 -0.69 11.92
CA TYR A 232 0.50 -0.95 11.08
C TYR A 232 0.11 -0.96 9.62
N ILE A 233 0.95 -0.36 8.76
CA ILE A 233 0.87 -0.52 7.31
C ILE A 233 2.11 -1.29 6.86
N GLY A 234 1.92 -2.42 6.19
CA GLY A 234 3.00 -3.28 5.70
C GLY A 234 3.50 -2.86 4.32
N TYR A 235 2.58 -2.46 3.44
CA TYR A 235 2.88 -1.86 2.15
C TYR A 235 1.72 -0.99 1.66
N ALA A 236 2.01 -0.13 0.67
CA ALA A 236 1.00 0.58 -0.10
C ALA A 236 1.48 0.79 -1.55
N ASN A 237 0.55 0.96 -2.47
CA ASN A 237 0.85 1.26 -3.87
C ASN A 237 -0.29 2.06 -4.52
N PHE A 238 0.03 2.71 -5.63
CA PHE A 238 -0.97 3.24 -6.55
C PHE A 238 -0.46 3.21 -8.00
N GLY A 239 -1.39 3.26 -8.95
CA GLY A 239 -1.11 3.28 -10.37
C GLY A 239 -2.15 4.06 -11.16
N THR A 240 -1.79 4.45 -12.38
CA THR A 240 -2.64 5.24 -13.29
C THR A 240 -3.30 4.38 -14.37
N GLN A 241 -3.23 3.06 -14.22
CA GLN A 241 -3.84 2.12 -15.15
C GLN A 241 -4.86 1.23 -14.45
N GLU A 242 -5.92 0.89 -15.15
CA GLU A 242 -6.89 -0.10 -14.69
C GLU A 242 -6.27 -1.49 -14.72
N LEU A 243 -6.41 -2.24 -13.63
CA LEU A 243 -5.95 -3.62 -13.54
C LEU A 243 -7.10 -4.59 -13.75
N THR A 244 -6.81 -5.69 -14.44
CA THR A 244 -7.71 -6.85 -14.54
C THR A 244 -7.77 -7.59 -13.20
N LEU A 245 -8.72 -8.52 -13.07
CA LEU A 245 -8.82 -9.38 -11.89
C LEU A 245 -7.59 -10.23 -11.66
N GLN A 246 -7.03 -10.80 -12.74
CA GLN A 246 -5.83 -11.61 -12.66
C GLN A 246 -4.65 -10.75 -12.17
N GLN A 247 -4.49 -9.54 -12.70
CA GLN A 247 -3.45 -8.61 -12.28
C GLN A 247 -3.57 -8.19 -10.82
N LEU A 248 -4.78 -7.98 -10.30
CA LEU A 248 -4.99 -7.71 -8.87
C LEU A 248 -4.58 -8.91 -8.00
N SER A 249 -4.93 -10.13 -8.43
CA SER A 249 -4.54 -11.37 -7.74
C SER A 249 -3.03 -11.57 -7.75
N ASP A 250 -2.39 -11.40 -8.91
CA ASP A 250 -0.95 -11.56 -9.07
C ASP A 250 -0.19 -10.53 -8.24
N LEU A 251 -0.69 -9.28 -8.20
CA LEU A 251 -0.12 -8.21 -7.40
C LEU A 251 -0.19 -8.54 -5.89
N GLU A 252 -1.33 -9.02 -5.41
CA GLU A 252 -1.48 -9.46 -4.02
C GLU A 252 -0.53 -10.62 -3.68
N MET A 253 -0.40 -11.60 -4.58
CA MET A 253 0.53 -12.72 -4.40
C MET A 253 1.99 -12.26 -4.33
N CYS A 254 2.41 -11.33 -5.18
CA CYS A 254 3.77 -10.77 -5.12
C CYS A 254 4.07 -10.14 -3.75
N TYR A 255 3.16 -9.32 -3.22
CA TYR A 255 3.34 -8.73 -1.90
C TYR A 255 3.38 -9.78 -0.79
N ASN A 256 2.46 -10.75 -0.81
CA ASN A 256 2.36 -11.77 0.24
C ASN A 256 3.58 -12.69 0.26
N ASN A 257 4.10 -13.07 -0.90
CA ASN A 257 5.22 -14.00 -1.02
C ASN A 257 6.56 -13.36 -0.65
N TYR A 258 6.76 -12.07 -0.87
CA TYR A 258 8.07 -11.44 -0.71
C TYR A 258 8.09 -10.36 0.38
N ILE A 259 7.07 -9.53 0.45
CA ILE A 259 7.08 -8.36 1.34
C ILE A 259 6.42 -8.67 2.68
N MET A 260 5.32 -9.42 2.67
CA MET A 260 4.56 -9.75 3.88
C MET A 260 4.88 -11.14 4.44
N THR A 261 5.93 -11.78 3.95
CA THR A 261 6.36 -13.11 4.41
C THR A 261 6.46 -13.18 5.93
N GLY A 262 5.78 -14.17 6.52
CA GLY A 262 5.74 -14.39 7.96
C GLY A 262 4.71 -13.55 8.74
N LEU A 263 4.03 -12.58 8.12
CA LEU A 263 3.04 -11.72 8.77
C LEU A 263 1.58 -12.08 8.43
N MET A 264 1.35 -12.77 7.32
CA MET A 264 0.01 -13.15 6.82
C MET A 264 -0.50 -14.48 7.38
N ARG A 265 -0.06 -14.88 8.59
CA ARG A 265 -0.49 -16.11 9.25
C ARG A 265 -1.48 -15.84 10.36
#